data_72f956175ad587c498dcf453b66d1734
#
_entry.id   72f956175ad587c498dcf453b66d1734
#
_cell.length_a   1.000
_cell.length_b   1.000
_cell.length_c   1.000
_cell.angle_alpha   90.00
_cell.angle_beta   90.00
_cell.angle_gamma   90.00
#
_symmetry.space_group_name_H-M   'P 1'
#
loop_
_entity.id
_entity.type
_entity.pdbx_description
1 polymer ?
#
loop_
_entity_poly.entity_id
_entity_poly.type
_entity_poly.pdbx_seq_one_letter_code
_entity_poly.pdbx_strand_id
1 'polypeptide(L)'
;MSYREVSEIRDGMRITWHQPIEMDDGLVLRADVFRPLGNGKYPVIMTYGPYAKGLDFEEGYKSQWTRLIQAVPDTLKGSSNKYQNWELVDPEKWVPDGYVIVRVDSRGAGRSPGVIDVWSPREARDFYDCIEWAGTQAWSNGKVGLNGISY
;
A
#
# COMPACT_ATOMS: atom_id res chain seq x y z
N MET A 1 15.44 -13.79 -2.39
CA MET A 1 14.28 -14.59 -1.94
C MET A 1 13.04 -14.11 -2.68
N SER A 2 12.24 -15.02 -3.24
CA SER A 2 10.96 -14.66 -3.87
C SER A 2 9.87 -14.66 -2.80
N TYR A 3 9.23 -13.52 -2.53
CA TYR A 3 8.08 -13.44 -1.64
C TYR A 3 6.86 -14.02 -2.34
N ARG A 4 6.20 -14.99 -1.70
CA ARG A 4 4.98 -15.62 -2.22
C ARG A 4 3.77 -14.76 -1.88
N GLU A 5 2.88 -14.58 -2.84
CA GLU A 5 1.56 -14.01 -2.61
C GLU A 5 0.77 -14.87 -1.62
N VAL A 6 0.12 -14.22 -0.64
CA VAL A 6 -0.75 -14.85 0.35
C VAL A 6 -2.02 -14.02 0.48
N SER A 7 -3.19 -14.66 0.40
CA SER A 7 -4.48 -14.00 0.63
C SER A 7 -5.16 -14.57 1.87
N GLU A 8 -5.72 -13.68 2.69
CA GLU A 8 -6.47 -14.04 3.89
C GLU A 8 -7.66 -13.10 4.12
N ILE A 9 -8.59 -13.52 4.98
CA ILE A 9 -9.63 -12.65 5.53
C ILE A 9 -9.27 -12.39 6.99
N ARG A 10 -9.07 -11.10 7.32
CA ARG A 10 -8.69 -10.67 8.66
C ARG A 10 -9.23 -9.27 8.94
N ASP A 11 -9.64 -9.01 10.19
CA ASP A 11 -10.09 -7.70 10.68
C ASP A 11 -11.16 -7.04 9.75
N GLY A 12 -12.09 -7.85 9.23
CA GLY A 12 -13.17 -7.38 8.35
C GLY A 12 -12.74 -7.06 6.90
N MET A 13 -11.51 -7.40 6.52
CA MET A 13 -10.95 -7.12 5.20
C MET A 13 -10.48 -8.39 4.51
N ARG A 14 -10.49 -8.38 3.18
CA ARG A 14 -9.73 -9.33 2.36
C ARG A 14 -8.37 -8.73 2.06
N ILE A 15 -7.31 -9.36 2.56
CA ILE A 15 -5.94 -8.86 2.44
C ILE A 15 -5.16 -9.79 1.52
N THR A 16 -4.47 -9.24 0.54
CA THR A 16 -3.49 -9.95 -0.29
C THR A 16 -2.11 -9.35 -0.05
N TRP A 17 -1.26 -10.13 0.60
CA TRP A 17 0.13 -9.78 0.88
C TRP A 17 1.02 -10.13 -0.30
N HIS A 18 1.99 -9.27 -0.60
CA HIS A 18 3.02 -9.48 -1.62
C HIS A 18 2.47 -9.75 -3.02
N GLN A 19 1.31 -9.15 -3.34
CA GLN A 19 0.72 -9.19 -4.68
C GLN A 19 1.79 -8.80 -5.72
N PRO A 20 2.07 -9.67 -6.70
CA PRO A 20 3.00 -9.34 -7.76
C PRO A 20 2.37 -8.33 -8.74
N ILE A 21 3.17 -7.35 -9.15
CA ILE A 21 2.84 -6.42 -10.25
C ILE A 21 4.03 -6.44 -11.20
N GLU A 22 3.84 -6.96 -12.40
CA GLU A 22 4.91 -7.05 -13.40
C GLU A 22 5.05 -5.71 -14.12
N MET A 23 6.29 -5.21 -14.20
CA MET A 23 6.64 -3.99 -14.92
C MET A 23 6.95 -4.29 -16.38
N ASP A 24 7.01 -3.26 -17.23
CA ASP A 24 7.28 -3.38 -18.67
C ASP A 24 8.63 -4.00 -19.01
N ASP A 25 9.59 -4.00 -18.08
CA ASP A 25 10.91 -4.63 -18.23
C ASP A 25 10.98 -6.05 -17.62
N GLY A 26 9.84 -6.61 -17.17
CA GLY A 26 9.74 -7.95 -16.57
C GLY A 26 10.15 -8.02 -15.09
N LEU A 27 10.56 -6.90 -14.47
CA LEU A 27 10.76 -6.88 -13.01
C LEU A 27 9.41 -6.91 -12.30
N VAL A 28 9.32 -7.63 -11.17
CA VAL A 28 8.06 -7.81 -10.44
C VAL A 28 8.11 -7.07 -9.11
N LEU A 29 7.35 -6.01 -8.99
CA LEU A 29 7.14 -5.29 -7.74
C LEU A 29 6.19 -6.05 -6.81
N ARG A 30 6.18 -5.66 -5.54
CA ARG A 30 5.34 -6.25 -4.49
C ARG A 30 4.43 -5.21 -3.86
N ALA A 31 3.14 -5.51 -3.85
CA ALA A 31 2.13 -4.69 -3.22
C ALA A 31 1.39 -5.44 -2.12
N ASP A 32 0.81 -4.72 -1.15
CA ASP A 32 -0.22 -5.24 -0.28
C ASP A 32 -1.55 -4.60 -0.67
N VAL A 33 -2.60 -5.45 -0.78
CA VAL A 33 -3.92 -5.03 -1.23
C VAL A 33 -4.94 -5.34 -0.14
N PHE A 34 -5.61 -4.31 0.36
CA PHE A 34 -6.67 -4.42 1.37
C PHE A 34 -8.01 -4.08 0.72
N ARG A 35 -8.99 -4.97 0.84
CA ARG A 35 -10.27 -4.85 0.13
C ARG A 35 -11.48 -5.11 1.03
N PRO A 36 -12.65 -4.49 0.75
CA PRO A 36 -13.91 -4.93 1.31
C PRO A 36 -14.19 -6.42 1.04
N LEU A 37 -14.96 -7.07 1.91
CA LEU A 37 -15.33 -8.49 1.76
C LEU A 37 -16.31 -8.74 0.62
N GLY A 38 -17.05 -7.70 0.20
CA GLY A 38 -18.03 -7.79 -0.88
C GLY A 38 -17.40 -8.07 -2.25
N ASN A 39 -18.22 -8.54 -3.19
CA ASN A 39 -17.82 -8.82 -4.58
C ASN A 39 -18.01 -7.61 -5.51
N GLY A 40 -18.15 -6.41 -4.95
CA GLY A 40 -18.29 -5.17 -5.71
C GLY A 40 -17.00 -4.71 -6.38
N LYS A 41 -17.14 -3.64 -7.17
CA LYS A 41 -16.02 -2.88 -7.72
C LYS A 41 -15.89 -1.57 -6.96
N TYR A 42 -14.69 -1.28 -6.48
CA TYR A 42 -14.43 -0.16 -5.59
C TYR A 42 -13.38 0.79 -6.16
N PRO A 43 -13.43 2.07 -5.79
CA PRO A 43 -12.31 2.98 -6.08
C PRO A 43 -11.06 2.55 -5.29
N VAL A 44 -9.91 2.80 -5.87
CA VAL A 44 -8.60 2.46 -5.29
C VAL A 44 -7.94 3.71 -4.74
N ILE A 45 -7.31 3.59 -3.57
CA ILE A 45 -6.33 4.56 -3.07
C ILE A 45 -4.99 3.84 -3.08
N MET A 46 -4.03 4.40 -3.83
CA MET A 46 -2.70 3.82 -4.00
C MET A 46 -1.63 4.69 -3.37
N THR A 47 -0.71 4.04 -2.68
CA THR A 47 0.57 4.62 -2.27
C THR A 47 1.69 3.82 -2.92
N TYR A 48 2.71 4.50 -3.42
CA TYR A 48 3.90 3.93 -4.05
C TYR A 48 5.12 4.64 -3.49
N GLY A 49 6.14 3.92 -3.05
CA GLY A 49 7.34 4.58 -2.54
C GLY A 49 8.32 3.66 -1.81
N PRO A 50 9.39 4.26 -1.23
CA PRO A 50 10.51 3.53 -0.67
C PRO A 50 10.37 3.14 0.81
N TYR A 51 9.27 3.48 1.47
CA TYR A 51 9.16 3.38 2.94
C TYR A 51 8.88 1.98 3.49
N ALA A 52 8.87 0.95 2.64
CA ALA A 52 8.64 -0.44 3.01
C ALA A 52 7.23 -0.70 3.61
N LYS A 53 6.29 -1.08 2.73
CA LYS A 53 4.88 -1.37 3.06
C LYS A 53 4.64 -2.34 4.22
N GLY A 54 5.63 -3.12 4.59
CA GLY A 54 5.57 -4.10 5.68
C GLY A 54 6.31 -3.64 6.95
N LEU A 55 6.73 -2.38 7.03
CA LEU A 55 7.37 -1.84 8.22
C LEU A 55 6.34 -1.10 9.07
N ASP A 56 6.02 -1.66 10.23
CA ASP A 56 5.11 -1.06 11.19
C ASP A 56 5.56 0.35 11.61
N PHE A 57 4.60 1.28 11.76
CA PHE A 57 4.92 2.68 12.06
C PHE A 57 5.61 2.82 13.42
N GLU A 58 5.10 2.12 14.44
CA GLU A 58 5.67 2.19 15.79
C GLU A 58 7.08 1.60 15.85
N GLU A 59 7.34 0.51 15.12
CA GLU A 59 8.65 -0.14 15.08
C GLU A 59 9.64 0.64 14.23
N GLY A 60 9.24 1.03 13.02
CA GLY A 60 10.15 1.65 12.04
C GLY A 60 10.46 3.11 12.31
N TYR A 61 9.51 3.85 12.90
CA TYR A 61 9.58 5.32 13.07
C TYR A 61 9.16 5.73 14.49
N LYS A 62 9.74 5.12 15.48
CA LYS A 62 9.35 5.23 16.90
C LYS A 62 9.25 6.66 17.43
N SER A 63 10.16 7.55 17.03
CA SER A 63 10.14 8.95 17.47
C SER A 63 8.94 9.72 16.88
N GLN A 64 8.62 9.48 15.63
CA GLN A 64 7.47 10.08 14.94
C GLN A 64 6.15 9.50 15.49
N TRP A 65 6.10 8.20 15.73
CA TRP A 65 4.98 7.54 16.39
C TRP A 65 4.70 8.15 17.77
N THR A 66 5.71 8.26 18.61
CA THR A 66 5.59 8.87 19.94
C THR A 66 5.06 10.31 19.87
N ARG A 67 5.55 11.12 18.92
CA ARG A 67 5.06 12.49 18.72
C ARG A 67 3.61 12.50 18.26
N LEU A 68 3.23 11.61 17.34
CA LEU A 68 1.86 11.52 16.83
C LEU A 68 0.86 11.24 17.96
N ILE A 69 1.11 10.20 18.77
CA ILE A 69 0.18 9.81 19.84
C ILE A 69 0.10 10.84 20.96
N GLN A 70 1.14 11.64 21.17
CA GLN A 70 1.13 12.74 22.14
C GLN A 70 0.40 13.98 21.60
N ALA A 71 0.64 14.35 20.34
CA ALA A 71 0.11 15.58 19.75
C ALA A 71 -1.35 15.43 19.29
N VAL A 72 -1.72 14.26 18.76
CA VAL A 72 -3.02 14.02 18.12
C VAL A 72 -3.54 12.61 18.43
N PRO A 73 -3.82 12.31 19.72
CA PRO A 73 -4.23 10.96 20.14
C PRO A 73 -5.52 10.48 19.47
N ASP A 74 -6.34 11.40 18.98
CA ASP A 74 -7.58 11.08 18.28
C ASP A 74 -7.36 10.37 16.93
N THR A 75 -6.18 10.48 16.35
CA THR A 75 -5.83 9.75 15.11
C THR A 75 -5.82 8.24 15.29
N LEU A 76 -5.62 7.75 16.51
CA LEU A 76 -5.63 6.34 16.85
C LEU A 76 -7.05 5.75 16.97
N LYS A 77 -8.08 6.61 17.12
CA LYS A 77 -9.46 6.16 17.26
C LYS A 77 -9.97 5.54 15.95
N GLY A 78 -10.74 4.46 16.08
CA GLY A 78 -11.37 3.78 14.95
C GLY A 78 -10.42 2.90 14.13
N SER A 79 -9.26 2.55 14.68
CA SER A 79 -8.30 1.60 14.10
C SER A 79 -7.64 0.80 15.21
N SER A 80 -7.23 -0.43 14.91
CA SER A 80 -6.36 -1.21 15.79
C SER A 80 -4.90 -0.76 15.73
N ASN A 81 -4.56 0.05 14.76
CA ASN A 81 -3.22 0.54 14.40
C ASN A 81 -2.23 -0.54 13.91
N LYS A 82 -2.65 -1.80 13.81
CA LYS A 82 -1.81 -2.93 13.32
C LYS A 82 -1.30 -2.75 11.89
N TYR A 83 -2.03 -1.98 11.08
CA TYR A 83 -1.73 -1.79 9.66
C TYR A 83 -1.20 -0.39 9.37
N GLN A 84 -0.90 0.40 10.40
CA GLN A 84 -0.31 1.72 10.19
C GLN A 84 1.16 1.63 9.81
N ASN A 85 1.52 2.29 8.72
CA ASN A 85 2.88 2.45 8.24
C ASN A 85 3.18 3.94 8.06
N TRP A 86 4.46 4.28 7.96
CA TRP A 86 4.88 5.66 7.74
C TRP A 86 4.34 6.21 6.43
N GLU A 87 3.60 7.32 6.52
CA GLU A 87 3.06 8.06 5.37
C GLU A 87 2.12 7.25 4.44
N LEU A 88 1.55 6.16 4.95
CA LEU A 88 0.61 5.32 4.20
C LEU A 88 -0.81 5.42 4.77
N VAL A 89 -1.79 5.20 3.91
CA VAL A 89 -3.21 5.19 4.27
C VAL A 89 -3.51 4.02 5.21
N ASP A 90 -4.22 4.28 6.31
CA ASP A 90 -4.68 3.22 7.22
C ASP A 90 -5.88 2.46 6.62
N PRO A 91 -5.71 1.18 6.26
CA PRO A 91 -6.78 0.42 5.62
C PRO A 91 -7.98 0.18 6.53
N GLU A 92 -7.80 0.11 7.85
CA GLU A 92 -8.93 -0.09 8.78
C GLU A 92 -9.90 1.10 8.80
N LYS A 93 -9.46 2.28 8.37
CA LYS A 93 -10.32 3.47 8.25
C LYS A 93 -10.98 3.61 6.89
N TRP A 94 -10.33 3.16 5.82
CA TRP A 94 -10.80 3.42 4.47
C TRP A 94 -11.53 2.24 3.82
N VAL A 95 -11.13 1.00 4.14
CA VAL A 95 -11.79 -0.19 3.56
C VAL A 95 -13.26 -0.30 3.97
N PRO A 96 -13.67 -0.01 5.22
CA PRO A 96 -15.08 -0.02 5.60
C PRO A 96 -15.93 0.99 4.83
N ASP A 97 -15.34 2.09 4.37
CA ASP A 97 -16.01 3.12 3.58
C ASP A 97 -16.06 2.78 2.07
N GLY A 98 -15.68 1.56 1.69
CA GLY A 98 -15.79 1.06 0.33
C GLY A 98 -14.62 1.43 -0.57
N TYR A 99 -13.41 1.58 -0.04
CA TYR A 99 -12.19 1.77 -0.80
C TYR A 99 -11.32 0.51 -0.79
N VAL A 100 -10.58 0.32 -1.88
CA VAL A 100 -9.45 -0.62 -1.92
C VAL A 100 -8.17 0.16 -1.66
N ILE A 101 -7.34 -0.33 -0.74
CA ILE A 101 -6.04 0.26 -0.46
C ILE A 101 -4.96 -0.61 -1.10
N VAL A 102 -4.10 0.00 -1.90
CA VAL A 102 -2.94 -0.64 -2.53
C VAL A 102 -1.67 0.07 -2.06
N ARG A 103 -0.77 -0.67 -1.44
CA ARG A 103 0.53 -0.17 -0.97
C ARG A 103 1.62 -0.88 -1.75
N VAL A 104 2.38 -0.14 -2.54
CA VAL A 104 3.44 -0.69 -3.39
C VAL A 104 4.80 -0.33 -2.83
N ASP A 105 5.64 -1.34 -2.60
CA ASP A 105 7.08 -1.12 -2.45
C ASP A 105 7.67 -0.74 -3.81
N SER A 106 8.30 0.41 -3.92
CA SER A 106 8.98 0.82 -5.16
C SER A 106 10.15 -0.11 -5.49
N ARG A 107 10.67 -0.02 -6.71
CA ARG A 107 11.83 -0.79 -7.18
C ARG A 107 13.01 -0.66 -6.20
N GLY A 108 13.52 -1.79 -5.74
CA GLY A 108 14.64 -1.86 -4.78
C GLY A 108 14.27 -1.57 -3.32
N ALA A 109 13.00 -1.24 -3.02
CA ALA A 109 12.53 -0.98 -1.66
C ALA A 109 11.77 -2.18 -1.08
N GLY A 110 11.82 -2.35 0.23
CA GLY A 110 11.04 -3.32 0.99
C GLY A 110 11.13 -4.74 0.45
N ARG A 111 10.07 -5.23 -0.16
CA ARG A 111 9.96 -6.57 -0.75
C ARG A 111 10.10 -6.59 -2.28
N SER A 112 10.22 -5.43 -2.91
CA SER A 112 10.43 -5.30 -4.33
C SER A 112 11.90 -5.44 -4.70
N PRO A 113 12.24 -6.23 -5.74
CA PRO A 113 13.61 -6.36 -6.21
C PRO A 113 14.07 -5.11 -6.97
N GLY A 114 15.35 -5.09 -7.36
CA GLY A 114 15.96 -4.04 -8.16
C GLY A 114 16.81 -3.09 -7.33
N VAL A 115 17.00 -1.88 -7.85
CA VAL A 115 17.79 -0.81 -7.23
C VAL A 115 16.93 0.43 -7.06
N ILE A 116 16.99 1.05 -5.89
CA ILE A 116 16.30 2.31 -5.64
C ILE A 116 16.93 3.41 -6.52
N ASP A 117 16.09 4.09 -7.28
CA ASP A 117 16.46 5.22 -8.13
C ASP A 117 15.33 6.26 -8.07
N VAL A 118 15.31 6.99 -6.94
CA VAL A 118 14.21 7.90 -6.60
C VAL A 118 14.08 9.05 -7.58
N TRP A 119 12.84 9.39 -7.93
CA TRP A 119 12.48 10.45 -8.86
C TRP A 119 13.07 10.29 -10.26
N SER A 120 13.42 9.06 -10.62
CA SER A 120 13.90 8.74 -11.97
C SER A 120 12.75 8.55 -12.96
N PRO A 121 13.02 8.67 -14.28
CA PRO A 121 12.07 8.29 -15.30
C PRO A 121 11.61 6.83 -15.18
N ARG A 122 12.48 5.93 -14.69
CA ARG A 122 12.14 4.52 -14.46
C ARG A 122 11.11 4.38 -13.33
N GLU A 123 11.29 5.08 -12.25
CA GLU A 123 10.35 5.06 -11.14
C GLU A 123 8.98 5.62 -11.54
N ALA A 124 8.95 6.71 -12.29
CA ALA A 124 7.71 7.28 -12.82
C ALA A 124 6.98 6.28 -13.74
N ARG A 125 7.72 5.51 -14.56
CA ARG A 125 7.16 4.46 -15.39
C ARG A 125 6.61 3.30 -14.56
N ASP A 126 7.35 2.82 -13.57
CA ASP A 126 6.90 1.76 -12.66
C ASP A 126 5.62 2.16 -11.93
N PHE A 127 5.54 3.42 -11.47
CA PHE A 127 4.35 3.94 -10.80
C PHE A 127 3.15 3.99 -11.76
N TYR A 128 3.34 4.45 -12.98
CA TYR A 128 2.31 4.44 -14.02
C TYR A 128 1.79 3.00 -14.25
N ASP A 129 2.68 2.03 -14.42
CA ASP A 129 2.29 0.64 -14.65
C ASP A 129 1.51 0.06 -13.45
N CYS A 130 1.83 0.45 -12.21
CA CYS A 130 1.07 0.09 -11.02
C CYS A 130 -0.34 0.70 -11.02
N ILE A 131 -0.50 1.96 -11.45
CA ILE A 131 -1.81 2.64 -11.56
C ILE A 131 -2.69 1.92 -12.58
N GLU A 132 -2.17 1.64 -13.76
CA GLU A 132 -2.89 0.91 -14.82
C GLU A 132 -3.29 -0.50 -14.36
N TRP A 133 -2.36 -1.21 -13.71
CA TRP A 133 -2.64 -2.51 -13.13
C TRP A 133 -3.80 -2.44 -12.13
N ALA A 134 -3.79 -1.50 -11.19
CA ALA A 134 -4.84 -1.37 -10.18
C ALA A 134 -6.19 -0.99 -10.79
N GLY A 135 -6.20 -0.12 -11.80
CA GLY A 135 -7.42 0.31 -12.50
C GLY A 135 -8.12 -0.82 -13.24
N THR A 136 -7.38 -1.84 -13.68
CA THR A 136 -7.90 -2.97 -14.49
C THR A 136 -8.26 -4.21 -13.69
N GLN A 137 -8.03 -4.23 -12.38
CA GLN A 137 -8.35 -5.38 -11.55
C GLN A 137 -9.87 -5.63 -11.46
N ALA A 138 -10.27 -6.90 -11.32
CA ALA A 138 -11.68 -7.30 -11.25
C ALA A 138 -12.47 -6.61 -10.11
N TRP A 139 -11.78 -6.26 -9.03
CA TRP A 139 -12.33 -5.55 -7.87
C TRP A 139 -12.27 -4.02 -7.98
N SER A 140 -11.67 -3.48 -9.02
CA SER A 140 -11.55 -2.04 -9.25
C SER A 140 -12.70 -1.52 -10.12
N ASN A 141 -13.19 -0.32 -9.81
CA ASN A 141 -14.13 0.41 -10.66
C ASN A 141 -13.43 1.30 -11.70
N GLY A 142 -12.11 1.18 -11.85
CA GLY A 142 -11.28 1.94 -12.78
C GLY A 142 -10.83 3.30 -12.27
N LYS A 143 -11.25 3.71 -11.07
CA LYS A 143 -10.83 4.99 -10.46
C LYS A 143 -9.70 4.72 -9.47
N VAL A 144 -8.54 5.31 -9.72
CA VAL A 144 -7.36 5.21 -8.86
C VAL A 144 -6.98 6.61 -8.39
N GLY A 145 -7.14 6.84 -7.08
CA GLY A 145 -6.63 8.02 -6.40
C GLY A 145 -5.25 7.72 -5.83
N LEU A 146 -4.37 8.72 -5.83
CA LEU A 146 -3.04 8.60 -5.28
C LEU A 146 -2.97 9.31 -3.94
N ASN A 147 -2.35 8.66 -2.98
CA ASN A 147 -2.03 9.25 -1.68
C ASN A 147 -0.51 9.26 -1.52
N GLY A 148 0.06 10.45 -1.44
CA GLY A 148 1.48 10.68 -1.20
C GLY A 148 1.66 11.76 -0.16
N ILE A 149 2.56 11.54 0.79
CA ILE A 149 3.00 12.50 1.79
C ILE A 149 4.52 12.50 1.72
N SER A 150 5.14 13.66 1.56
CA SER A 150 6.60 13.81 1.43
C SER A 150 7.18 13.24 0.13
N TYR A 151 6.90 11.99 -0.20
CA TYR A 151 7.42 11.29 -1.37
C TYR A 151 6.34 10.98 -2.40
#